data_cfc6a783e8a56e9a1c6b68f524345474
#
_entry.id   cfc6a783e8a56e9a1c6b68f524345474
#
_cell.length_a   1.000
_cell.length_b   1.000
_cell.length_c   1.000
_cell.angle_alpha   90.00
_cell.angle_beta   90.00
_cell.angle_gamma   90.00
#
_symmetry.space_group_name_H-M   'P 1'
#
loop_
_entity.id
_entity.type
_entity.pdbx_description
1 polymer ?
#
loop_
_entity_poly.entity_id
_entity_poly.type
_entity_poly.pdbx_seq_one_letter_code
_entity_poly.pdbx_strand_id
1 'polypeptide(L)'
;MNTFYGEAENSKSPIFLRKLAEGTTSAGKFSLNLVAEFMTKKGFGIKYGDTDSLYLTCSDKYYEKCDEAFSRKELSKEAYWGEMVKITMDVMKKLRDQINAYLRIKNGTSYLKMAYEEVLFPVCFAGKKKYFGIGHEDVVNFKPKILFMKGIDTVKQGKSQLLKFIGEKIMREAMDINNMHSIHEIVEDTRRTRNGISMNLS
;
A
#
# COMPACT_ATOMS: atom_id res chain seq x y z
N MET A 1 17.15 -6.11 11.02
CA MET A 1 17.86 -4.97 10.39
C MET A 1 17.55 -3.65 11.08
N ASN A 2 16.29 -3.33 11.37
CA ASN A 2 15.88 -2.10 12.07
C ASN A 2 16.54 -1.94 13.47
N THR A 3 16.79 -3.02 14.19
CA THR A 3 17.38 -3.00 15.53
C THR A 3 18.83 -2.50 15.50
N PHE A 4 19.68 -3.01 14.58
CA PHE A 4 21.07 -2.58 14.48
C PHE A 4 21.19 -1.11 14.06
N TYR A 5 20.34 -0.68 13.09
CA TYR A 5 20.30 0.71 12.65
C TYR A 5 19.87 1.64 13.80
N GLY A 6 18.79 1.27 14.53
CA GLY A 6 18.33 2.03 15.69
C GLY A 6 19.38 2.12 16.80
N GLU A 7 20.14 1.05 17.04
CA GLU A 7 21.25 1.07 18.01
C GLU A 7 22.42 1.94 17.53
N ALA A 8 22.74 1.92 16.23
CA ALA A 8 23.80 2.76 15.65
C ALA A 8 23.47 4.25 15.71
N GLU A 9 22.19 4.62 15.68
CA GLU A 9 21.70 6.00 15.78
C GLU A 9 21.53 6.47 17.24
N ASN A 10 21.34 5.55 18.17
CA ASN A 10 21.10 5.86 19.58
C ASN A 10 22.40 6.26 20.29
N SER A 11 22.50 7.53 20.71
CA SER A 11 23.68 8.07 21.41
C SER A 11 24.00 7.40 22.75
N LYS A 12 23.08 6.61 23.32
CA LYS A 12 23.29 5.84 24.56
C LYS A 12 23.70 4.38 24.31
N SER A 13 23.71 3.97 23.04
CA SER A 13 24.10 2.60 22.68
C SER A 13 25.61 2.43 22.67
N PRO A 14 26.15 1.29 23.14
CA PRO A 14 27.59 0.97 23.03
C PRO A 14 28.05 0.81 21.58
N ILE A 15 27.11 0.68 20.62
CA ILE A 15 27.37 0.56 19.18
C ILE A 15 26.99 1.87 18.45
N PHE A 16 27.08 3.01 19.10
CA PHE A 16 26.78 4.31 18.50
C PHE A 16 27.75 4.65 17.37
N LEU A 17 27.29 4.61 16.14
CA LEU A 17 28.04 4.88 14.92
C LEU A 17 27.25 5.85 14.01
N ARG A 18 27.04 7.06 14.50
CA ARG A 18 26.20 8.08 13.83
C ARG A 18 26.54 8.26 12.35
N LYS A 19 27.82 8.34 12.00
CA LYS A 19 28.26 8.49 10.60
C LYS A 19 27.84 7.30 9.73
N LEU A 20 27.83 6.09 10.28
CA LEU A 20 27.38 4.91 9.55
C LEU A 20 25.85 4.94 9.36
N ALA A 21 25.09 5.34 10.36
CA ALA A 21 23.65 5.50 10.28
C ALA A 21 23.26 6.57 9.25
N GLU A 22 23.90 7.74 9.29
CA GLU A 22 23.72 8.82 8.31
C GLU A 22 24.08 8.38 6.90
N GLY A 23 25.17 7.64 6.72
CA GLY A 23 25.60 7.08 5.44
C GLY A 23 24.59 6.09 4.86
N THR A 24 24.05 5.20 5.71
CA THR A 24 23.04 4.21 5.30
C THR A 24 21.74 4.90 4.85
N THR A 25 21.27 5.90 5.61
CA THR A 25 20.08 6.67 5.25
C THR A 25 20.29 7.44 3.92
N SER A 26 21.45 8.05 3.76
CA SER A 26 21.80 8.80 2.54
C SER A 26 21.86 7.88 1.31
N ALA A 27 22.48 6.70 1.43
CA ALA A 27 22.56 5.71 0.36
C ALA A 27 21.16 5.17 -0.01
N GLY A 28 20.31 4.90 0.98
CA GLY A 28 18.92 4.50 0.76
C GLY A 28 18.13 5.56 0.00
N LYS A 29 18.20 6.81 0.44
CA LYS A 29 17.53 7.94 -0.21
C LYS A 29 18.05 8.16 -1.64
N PHE A 30 19.36 8.07 -1.87
CA PHE A 30 19.94 8.16 -3.19
C PHE A 30 19.40 7.07 -4.12
N SER A 31 19.40 5.82 -3.66
CA SER A 31 18.90 4.70 -4.45
C SER A 31 17.41 4.84 -4.75
N LEU A 32 16.61 5.31 -3.78
CA LEU A 32 15.18 5.55 -3.97
C LEU A 32 14.93 6.64 -5.02
N ASN A 33 15.73 7.71 -5.03
CA ASN A 33 15.64 8.77 -6.03
C ASN A 33 15.99 8.24 -7.43
N LEU A 34 17.03 7.42 -7.56
CA LEU A 34 17.37 6.77 -8.85
C LEU A 34 16.21 5.91 -9.36
N VAL A 35 15.57 5.16 -8.48
CA VAL A 35 14.38 4.35 -8.82
C VAL A 35 13.24 5.24 -9.25
N ALA A 36 12.96 6.31 -8.52
CA ALA A 36 11.88 7.25 -8.83
C ALA A 36 12.08 7.90 -10.22
N GLU A 37 13.28 8.34 -10.54
CA GLU A 37 13.60 8.88 -11.87
C GLU A 37 13.42 7.85 -12.98
N PHE A 38 13.89 6.62 -12.75
CA PHE A 38 13.75 5.53 -13.71
C PHE A 38 12.26 5.23 -13.99
N MET A 39 11.44 5.18 -12.94
CA MET A 39 10.00 4.94 -13.02
C MET A 39 9.29 6.03 -13.82
N THR A 40 9.58 7.29 -13.49
CA THR A 40 8.99 8.45 -14.16
C THR A 40 9.32 8.46 -15.65
N LYS A 41 10.59 8.18 -16.00
CA LYS A 41 11.04 8.07 -17.40
C LYS A 41 10.35 6.95 -18.18
N LYS A 42 9.90 5.90 -17.48
CA LYS A 42 9.11 4.79 -18.06
C LYS A 42 7.60 5.06 -18.12
N GLY A 43 7.15 6.20 -17.61
CA GLY A 43 5.74 6.61 -17.66
C GLY A 43 4.89 6.05 -16.51
N PHE A 44 5.52 5.61 -15.41
CA PHE A 44 4.80 5.26 -14.18
C PHE A 44 4.56 6.49 -13.32
N GLY A 45 3.37 6.58 -12.73
CA GLY A 45 3.04 7.62 -11.77
C GLY A 45 3.54 7.26 -10.38
N ILE A 46 4.13 8.22 -9.64
CA ILE A 46 4.48 8.06 -8.23
C ILE A 46 3.40 8.74 -7.43
N LYS A 47 2.65 7.98 -6.64
CA LYS A 47 1.55 8.49 -5.79
C LYS A 47 2.02 8.82 -4.38
N TYR A 48 2.92 8.01 -3.84
CA TYR A 48 3.45 8.20 -2.50
C TYR A 48 4.83 7.54 -2.36
N GLY A 49 5.69 8.10 -1.53
CA GLY A 49 6.97 7.52 -1.15
C GLY A 49 7.18 7.65 0.36
N ASP A 50 7.70 6.60 0.98
CA ASP A 50 8.05 6.60 2.39
C ASP A 50 9.37 5.86 2.60
N THR A 51 10.33 6.51 3.18
CA THR A 51 11.66 6.04 3.62
C THR A 51 12.37 5.08 2.64
N ASP A 52 11.81 3.91 2.38
CA ASP A 52 12.37 2.81 1.59
C ASP A 52 11.38 2.21 0.57
N SER A 53 10.18 2.77 0.45
CA SER A 53 9.12 2.26 -0.42
C SER A 53 8.55 3.33 -1.35
N LEU A 54 8.06 2.90 -2.53
CA LEU A 54 7.38 3.71 -3.52
C LEU A 54 6.04 3.08 -3.89
N TYR A 55 4.98 3.89 -3.90
CA TYR A 55 3.65 3.52 -4.39
C TYR A 55 3.48 4.10 -5.78
N LEU A 56 3.28 3.20 -6.73
CA LEU A 56 3.27 3.52 -8.15
C LEU A 56 1.89 3.26 -8.76
N THR A 57 1.59 3.96 -9.83
CA THR A 57 0.48 3.63 -10.72
C THR A 57 1.00 3.31 -12.11
N CYS A 58 0.40 2.32 -12.75
CA CYS A 58 0.64 2.03 -14.17
C CYS A 58 0.08 3.15 -15.04
N SER A 59 0.64 3.30 -16.23
CA SER A 59 0.05 4.11 -17.30
C SER A 59 -1.21 3.43 -17.86
N ASP A 60 -2.20 4.22 -18.25
CA ASP A 60 -3.49 3.76 -18.77
C ASP A 60 -3.34 2.82 -19.97
N LYS A 61 -2.28 2.98 -20.76
CA LYS A 61 -1.96 2.11 -21.91
C LYS A 61 -1.91 0.61 -21.59
N TYR A 62 -1.64 0.25 -20.33
CA TYR A 62 -1.63 -1.15 -19.92
C TYR A 62 -3.03 -1.74 -19.78
N TYR A 63 -4.04 -0.87 -19.67
CA TYR A 63 -5.43 -1.25 -19.39
C TYR A 63 -6.37 -1.14 -20.59
N GLU A 64 -5.92 -0.54 -21.71
CA GLU A 64 -6.74 -0.27 -22.90
C GLU A 64 -7.62 -1.45 -23.34
N LYS A 65 -7.04 -2.67 -23.41
CA LYS A 65 -7.80 -3.87 -23.79
C LYS A 65 -8.88 -4.24 -22.77
N CYS A 66 -8.56 -4.06 -21.49
CA CYS A 66 -9.49 -4.33 -20.40
C CYS A 66 -10.62 -3.30 -20.38
N ASP A 67 -10.29 -2.03 -20.61
CA ASP A 67 -11.25 -0.93 -20.71
C ASP A 67 -12.19 -1.10 -21.90
N GLU A 68 -11.67 -1.51 -23.05
CA GLU A 68 -12.47 -1.83 -24.24
C GLU A 68 -13.45 -2.99 -23.99
N ALA A 69 -12.97 -4.08 -23.38
CA ALA A 69 -13.80 -5.23 -23.05
C ALA A 69 -14.92 -4.88 -22.07
N PHE A 70 -14.59 -4.04 -21.06
CA PHE A 70 -15.58 -3.54 -20.11
C PHE A 70 -16.61 -2.61 -20.79
N SER A 71 -16.17 -1.72 -21.67
CA SER A 71 -17.03 -0.81 -22.43
C SER A 71 -18.01 -1.57 -23.34
N ARG A 72 -17.57 -2.71 -23.89
CA ARG A 72 -18.42 -3.61 -24.68
C ARG A 72 -19.32 -4.52 -23.83
N LYS A 73 -19.30 -4.37 -22.49
CA LYS A 73 -20.05 -5.19 -21.53
C LYS A 73 -19.68 -6.67 -21.56
N GLU A 74 -18.48 -7.01 -22.00
CA GLU A 74 -17.94 -8.38 -21.99
C GLU A 74 -17.46 -8.81 -20.60
N LEU A 75 -17.15 -7.83 -19.74
CA LEU A 75 -16.70 -8.04 -18.37
C LEU A 75 -17.70 -7.47 -17.35
N SER A 76 -17.94 -8.23 -16.27
CA SER A 76 -18.60 -7.67 -15.09
C SER A 76 -17.68 -6.69 -14.36
N LYS A 77 -18.21 -5.83 -13.48
CA LYS A 77 -17.42 -4.88 -12.68
C LYS A 77 -16.32 -5.58 -11.89
N GLU A 78 -16.64 -6.71 -11.25
CA GLU A 78 -15.69 -7.49 -10.45
C GLU A 78 -14.60 -8.12 -11.32
N ALA A 79 -14.96 -8.68 -12.48
CA ALA A 79 -14.01 -9.24 -13.44
C ALA A 79 -13.08 -8.17 -14.01
N TYR A 80 -13.60 -6.98 -14.32
CA TYR A 80 -12.83 -5.84 -14.79
C TYR A 80 -11.77 -5.41 -13.77
N TRP A 81 -12.15 -5.18 -12.52
CA TRP A 81 -11.20 -4.82 -11.48
C TRP A 81 -10.21 -5.94 -11.18
N GLY A 82 -10.66 -7.19 -11.23
CA GLY A 82 -9.79 -8.35 -11.08
C GLY A 82 -8.71 -8.42 -12.16
N GLU A 83 -9.07 -8.15 -13.40
CA GLU A 83 -8.12 -8.13 -14.52
C GLU A 83 -7.14 -6.95 -14.43
N MET A 84 -7.62 -5.77 -14.05
CA MET A 84 -6.78 -4.59 -13.79
C MET A 84 -5.71 -4.87 -12.73
N VAL A 85 -6.08 -5.54 -11.63
CA VAL A 85 -5.15 -5.93 -10.57
C VAL A 85 -4.12 -6.93 -11.10
N LYS A 86 -4.51 -7.94 -11.86
CA LYS A 86 -3.58 -8.93 -12.46
C LYS A 86 -2.58 -8.26 -13.40
N ILE A 87 -3.07 -7.42 -14.31
CA ILE A 87 -2.22 -6.66 -15.23
C ILE A 87 -1.18 -5.84 -14.43
N THR A 88 -1.64 -5.15 -13.38
CA THR A 88 -0.76 -4.37 -12.51
C THR A 88 0.30 -5.24 -11.85
N MET A 89 -0.07 -6.39 -11.28
CA MET A 89 0.86 -7.34 -10.65
C MET A 89 1.95 -7.79 -11.64
N ASP A 90 1.56 -8.19 -12.85
CA ASP A 90 2.48 -8.68 -13.87
C ASP A 90 3.44 -7.56 -14.35
N VAL A 91 2.90 -6.36 -14.56
CA VAL A 91 3.69 -5.20 -14.97
C VAL A 91 4.70 -4.83 -13.87
N MET A 92 4.28 -4.80 -12.60
CA MET A 92 5.15 -4.43 -11.48
C MET A 92 6.22 -5.49 -11.19
N LYS A 93 5.92 -6.79 -11.35
CA LYS A 93 6.91 -7.86 -11.23
C LYS A 93 8.02 -7.72 -12.30
N LYS A 94 7.64 -7.48 -13.55
CA LYS A 94 8.59 -7.22 -14.64
C LYS A 94 9.40 -5.93 -14.41
N LEU A 95 8.74 -4.89 -13.92
CA LEU A 95 9.36 -3.61 -13.63
C LEU A 95 10.40 -3.74 -12.51
N ARG A 96 10.11 -4.48 -11.44
CA ARG A 96 11.06 -4.81 -10.36
C ARG A 96 12.37 -5.38 -10.92
N ASP A 97 12.28 -6.32 -11.86
CA ASP A 97 13.46 -6.96 -12.42
C ASP A 97 14.30 -5.95 -13.25
N GLN A 98 13.65 -5.07 -14.01
CA GLN A 98 14.30 -4.01 -14.75
C GLN A 98 14.99 -2.99 -13.81
N ILE A 99 14.32 -2.63 -12.70
CA ILE A 99 14.88 -1.73 -11.69
C ILE A 99 16.12 -2.35 -11.05
N ASN A 100 16.05 -3.61 -10.68
CA ASN A 100 17.16 -4.28 -10.02
C ASN A 100 18.37 -4.42 -10.96
N ALA A 101 18.15 -4.63 -12.26
CA ALA A 101 19.19 -4.58 -13.27
C ALA A 101 19.81 -3.16 -13.37
N TYR A 102 18.97 -2.12 -13.39
CA TYR A 102 19.41 -0.73 -13.42
C TYR A 102 20.21 -0.33 -12.16
N LEU A 103 19.70 -0.68 -10.97
CA LEU A 103 20.40 -0.39 -9.70
C LEU A 103 21.75 -1.08 -9.62
N ARG A 104 21.85 -2.33 -10.08
CA ARG A 104 23.11 -3.06 -10.13
C ARG A 104 24.17 -2.36 -10.98
N ILE A 105 23.76 -1.81 -12.13
CA ILE A 105 24.67 -1.03 -12.99
C ILE A 105 25.08 0.28 -12.33
N LYS A 106 24.11 1.00 -11.73
CA LYS A 106 24.37 2.32 -11.13
C LYS A 106 25.19 2.25 -9.84
N ASN A 107 24.94 1.24 -9.01
CA ASN A 107 25.61 1.10 -7.71
C ASN A 107 26.86 0.23 -7.77
N GLY A 108 27.14 -0.44 -8.89
CA GLY A 108 28.25 -1.38 -9.03
C GLY A 108 28.14 -2.65 -8.18
N THR A 109 27.02 -2.83 -7.46
CA THR A 109 26.78 -3.95 -6.57
C THR A 109 25.33 -4.47 -6.68
N SER A 110 25.09 -5.69 -6.20
CA SER A 110 23.77 -6.31 -6.16
C SER A 110 23.12 -6.32 -4.77
N TYR A 111 23.70 -5.59 -3.81
CA TYR A 111 23.21 -5.61 -2.42
C TYR A 111 21.91 -4.84 -2.23
N LEU A 112 21.77 -3.69 -2.92
CA LEU A 112 20.54 -2.91 -2.89
C LEU A 112 19.58 -3.40 -3.98
N LYS A 113 18.41 -3.87 -3.57
CA LYS A 113 17.37 -4.38 -4.45
C LYS A 113 16.02 -3.85 -4.01
N MET A 114 15.17 -3.55 -4.99
CA MET A 114 13.73 -3.34 -4.76
C MET A 114 13.00 -4.68 -4.77
N ALA A 115 12.14 -4.89 -3.79
CA ALA A 115 11.19 -5.98 -3.78
C ALA A 115 9.85 -5.51 -4.38
N TYR A 116 9.13 -6.43 -4.99
CA TYR A 116 7.70 -6.25 -5.20
C TYR A 116 7.01 -6.77 -3.93
N GLU A 117 6.14 -5.98 -3.35
CA GLU A 117 5.36 -6.39 -2.18
C GLU A 117 3.96 -6.81 -2.62
N GLU A 118 3.13 -5.85 -3.04
CA GLU A 118 1.73 -6.10 -3.36
C GLU A 118 1.14 -5.01 -4.26
N VAL A 119 -0.01 -5.27 -4.85
CA VAL A 119 -0.89 -4.26 -5.43
C VAL A 119 -1.97 -3.90 -4.41
N LEU A 120 -2.14 -2.62 -4.14
CA LEU A 120 -3.20 -2.11 -3.27
C LEU A 120 -4.36 -1.61 -4.10
N PHE A 121 -5.51 -2.30 -4.05
CA PHE A 121 -6.74 -1.86 -4.71
C PHE A 121 -8.00 -2.51 -4.09
N PRO A 122 -9.03 -1.74 -3.70
CA PRO A 122 -8.99 -0.28 -3.52
C PRO A 122 -8.03 0.15 -2.41
N VAL A 123 -7.59 1.42 -2.44
CA VAL A 123 -6.73 1.99 -1.41
C VAL A 123 -7.15 3.43 -1.10
N CYS A 124 -7.13 3.79 0.17
CA CYS A 124 -7.38 5.15 0.65
C CYS A 124 -6.13 5.69 1.35
N PHE A 125 -5.61 6.80 0.83
CA PHE A 125 -4.54 7.57 1.49
C PHE A 125 -5.20 8.67 2.33
N ALA A 126 -5.32 8.44 3.64
CA ALA A 126 -5.95 9.36 4.59
C ALA A 126 -5.01 10.48 5.07
N GLY A 127 -3.72 10.39 4.76
CA GLY A 127 -2.71 11.38 5.12
C GLY A 127 -1.30 10.81 5.08
N LYS A 128 -0.31 11.65 5.45
CA LYS A 128 1.09 11.22 5.51
C LYS A 128 1.23 10.01 6.45
N LYS A 129 1.76 8.91 5.95
CA LYS A 129 1.94 7.63 6.68
C LYS A 129 0.64 7.01 7.21
N LYS A 130 -0.54 7.42 6.67
CA LYS A 130 -1.85 6.92 7.07
C LYS A 130 -2.62 6.45 5.85
N TYR A 131 -2.73 5.15 5.64
CA TYR A 131 -3.45 4.57 4.52
C TYR A 131 -3.92 3.15 4.83
N PHE A 132 -4.96 2.74 4.15
CA PHE A 132 -5.54 1.41 4.25
C PHE A 132 -6.14 0.99 2.91
N GLY A 133 -6.26 -0.31 2.70
CA GLY A 133 -6.79 -0.86 1.46
C GLY A 133 -6.79 -2.38 1.43
N ILE A 134 -7.06 -2.92 0.27
CA ILE A 134 -6.98 -4.35 -0.01
C ILE A 134 -5.66 -4.64 -0.71
N GLY A 135 -4.83 -5.49 -0.07
CA GLY A 135 -3.57 -5.94 -0.64
C GLY A 135 -3.77 -7.21 -1.48
N HIS A 136 -3.14 -7.24 -2.66
CA HIS A 136 -3.09 -8.37 -3.55
C HIS A 136 -1.61 -8.73 -3.82
N GLU A 137 -1.12 -9.77 -3.18
CA GLU A 137 0.28 -10.21 -3.32
C GLU A 137 0.49 -11.00 -4.62
N ASP A 138 -0.03 -12.24 -4.67
CA ASP A 138 0.10 -13.14 -5.82
C ASP A 138 -1.25 -13.53 -6.45
N VAL A 139 -2.35 -13.33 -5.73
CA VAL A 139 -3.71 -13.68 -6.15
C VAL A 139 -4.66 -12.52 -5.90
N VAL A 140 -5.55 -12.29 -6.86
CA VAL A 140 -6.62 -11.30 -6.70
C VAL A 140 -7.62 -11.79 -5.66
N ASN A 141 -7.78 -11.02 -4.59
CA ASN A 141 -8.73 -11.33 -3.52
C ASN A 141 -9.33 -10.03 -2.95
N PHE A 142 -10.56 -9.72 -3.32
CA PHE A 142 -11.29 -8.54 -2.84
C PHE A 142 -11.91 -8.72 -1.45
N LYS A 143 -11.83 -9.90 -0.85
CA LYS A 143 -12.36 -10.21 0.48
C LYS A 143 -11.28 -10.80 1.40
N PRO A 144 -10.20 -10.06 1.67
CA PRO A 144 -9.12 -10.56 2.52
C PRO A 144 -9.60 -10.67 3.98
N LYS A 145 -9.02 -11.61 4.72
CA LYS A 145 -9.26 -11.74 6.17
C LYS A 145 -8.79 -10.49 6.93
N ILE A 146 -7.66 -9.93 6.50
CA ILE A 146 -7.04 -8.75 7.13
C ILE A 146 -6.87 -7.68 6.05
N LEU A 147 -7.31 -6.44 6.36
CA LEU A 147 -7.02 -5.29 5.52
C LEU A 147 -5.57 -4.85 5.69
N PHE A 148 -4.98 -4.40 4.60
CA PHE A 148 -3.71 -3.68 4.67
C PHE A 148 -3.92 -2.32 5.35
N MET A 149 -3.18 -2.04 6.42
CA MET A 149 -3.31 -0.78 7.18
C MET A 149 -1.96 -0.30 7.65
N LYS A 150 -1.64 0.96 7.39
CA LYS A 150 -0.46 1.65 7.96
C LYS A 150 -0.85 2.97 8.62
N GLY A 151 -0.31 3.21 9.79
CA GLY A 151 -0.47 4.47 10.53
C GLY A 151 -1.88 4.79 10.99
N ILE A 152 -2.83 3.85 10.91
CA ILE A 152 -4.22 4.04 11.31
C ILE A 152 -4.35 3.85 12.82
N ASP A 153 -4.98 4.81 13.49
CA ASP A 153 -5.05 4.83 14.97
C ASP A 153 -5.85 3.66 15.55
N THR A 154 -6.82 3.12 14.81
CA THR A 154 -7.64 1.99 15.26
C THR A 154 -6.86 0.71 15.49
N VAL A 155 -5.72 0.50 14.83
CA VAL A 155 -4.86 -0.69 14.99
C VAL A 155 -3.78 -0.52 16.04
N LYS A 156 -3.57 0.69 16.57
CA LYS A 156 -2.54 0.93 17.58
C LYS A 156 -2.87 0.22 18.90
N GLN A 157 -1.82 -0.24 19.59
CA GLN A 157 -1.95 -0.78 20.95
C GLN A 157 -2.53 0.29 21.89
N GLY A 158 -3.33 -0.15 22.89
CA GLY A 158 -3.95 0.74 23.88
C GLY A 158 -5.29 1.36 23.45
N LYS A 159 -5.77 1.14 22.23
CA LYS A 159 -7.13 1.55 21.83
C LYS A 159 -8.18 0.50 22.24
N SER A 160 -9.40 0.98 22.57
CA SER A 160 -10.50 0.07 22.96
C SER A 160 -10.85 -0.91 21.85
N GLN A 161 -11.26 -2.12 22.21
CA GLN A 161 -11.71 -3.15 21.27
C GLN A 161 -12.87 -2.64 20.40
N LEU A 162 -13.78 -1.89 21.02
CA LEU A 162 -14.90 -1.28 20.32
C LEU A 162 -14.47 -0.31 19.22
N LEU A 163 -13.47 0.55 19.50
CA LEU A 163 -12.95 1.48 18.49
C LEU A 163 -12.30 0.73 17.33
N LYS A 164 -11.56 -0.34 17.62
CA LYS A 164 -10.95 -1.20 16.61
C LYS A 164 -12.02 -1.83 15.73
N PHE A 165 -13.03 -2.44 16.33
CA PHE A 165 -14.13 -3.09 15.62
C PHE A 165 -14.88 -2.12 14.70
N ILE A 166 -15.30 -0.95 15.23
CA ILE A 166 -16.01 0.07 14.45
C ILE A 166 -15.15 0.57 13.30
N GLY A 167 -13.89 0.91 13.56
CA GLY A 167 -12.96 1.41 12.54
C GLY A 167 -12.74 0.37 11.44
N GLU A 168 -12.53 -0.89 11.80
CA GLU A 168 -12.33 -1.96 10.83
C GLU A 168 -13.60 -2.21 9.99
N LYS A 169 -14.78 -2.20 10.61
CA LYS A 169 -16.05 -2.33 9.91
C LYS A 169 -16.22 -1.23 8.85
N ILE A 170 -16.02 0.04 9.24
CA ILE A 170 -16.12 1.17 8.32
C ILE A 170 -15.12 1.05 7.16
N MET A 171 -13.86 0.70 7.46
CA MET A 171 -12.85 0.54 6.43
C MET A 171 -13.18 -0.62 5.47
N ARG A 172 -13.69 -1.74 5.97
CA ARG A 172 -14.09 -2.88 5.12
C ARG A 172 -15.24 -2.52 4.20
N GLU A 173 -16.28 -1.88 4.71
CA GLU A 173 -17.42 -1.44 3.89
C GLU A 173 -16.98 -0.38 2.86
N ALA A 174 -16.12 0.56 3.23
CA ALA A 174 -15.59 1.56 2.29
C ALA A 174 -14.71 0.96 1.19
N MET A 175 -14.04 -0.19 1.44
CA MET A 175 -13.18 -0.88 0.48
C MET A 175 -13.92 -1.96 -0.33
N ASP A 176 -15.19 -2.22 -0.06
CA ASP A 176 -15.97 -3.16 -0.86
C ASP A 176 -16.22 -2.57 -2.26
N ILE A 177 -15.76 -3.27 -3.30
CA ILE A 177 -15.94 -2.85 -4.71
C ILE A 177 -17.40 -2.75 -5.13
N ASN A 178 -18.32 -3.40 -4.41
CA ASN A 178 -19.76 -3.35 -4.63
C ASN A 178 -20.47 -2.32 -3.75
N ASN A 179 -19.73 -1.62 -2.88
CA ASN A 179 -20.32 -0.60 -2.04
C ASN A 179 -20.90 0.55 -2.88
N MET A 180 -22.13 0.92 -2.56
CA MET A 180 -22.87 2.03 -3.18
C MET A 180 -23.07 3.21 -2.21
N HIS A 181 -22.64 3.05 -0.96
CA HIS A 181 -22.81 4.06 0.09
C HIS A 181 -21.59 4.98 0.18
N SER A 182 -21.82 6.24 0.48
CA SER A 182 -20.76 7.18 0.85
C SER A 182 -20.17 6.80 2.21
N ILE A 183 -18.94 7.24 2.49
CA ILE A 183 -18.30 7.04 3.79
C ILE A 183 -19.17 7.60 4.92
N HIS A 184 -19.89 8.70 4.66
CA HIS A 184 -20.79 9.34 5.63
C HIS A 184 -21.96 8.42 6.00
N GLU A 185 -22.60 7.80 5.02
CA GLU A 185 -23.69 6.84 5.23
C GLU A 185 -23.20 5.60 5.99
N ILE A 186 -22.03 5.06 5.63
CA ILE A 186 -21.43 3.91 6.33
C ILE A 186 -21.19 4.24 7.82
N VAL A 187 -20.67 5.43 8.11
CA VAL A 187 -20.45 5.89 9.50
C VAL A 187 -21.77 6.02 10.26
N GLU A 188 -22.79 6.64 9.67
CA GLU A 188 -24.09 6.82 10.28
C GLU A 188 -24.78 5.46 10.57
N ASP A 189 -24.75 4.53 9.62
CA ASP A 189 -25.32 3.19 9.80
C ASP A 189 -24.57 2.40 10.89
N THR A 190 -23.25 2.54 10.96
CA THR A 190 -22.46 1.91 12.02
C THR A 190 -22.81 2.48 13.40
N ARG A 191 -23.08 3.78 13.51
CA ARG A 191 -23.55 4.43 14.77
C ARG A 191 -24.95 3.94 15.17
N ARG A 192 -25.88 3.85 14.22
CA ARG A 192 -27.26 3.35 14.49
C ARG A 192 -27.25 1.90 14.97
N THR A 193 -26.45 1.04 14.33
CA THR A 193 -26.29 -0.36 14.75
C THR A 193 -25.76 -0.46 16.18
N ARG A 194 -24.83 0.41 16.59
CA ARG A 194 -24.31 0.46 17.97
C ARG A 194 -25.40 0.80 18.98
N ASN A 195 -26.23 1.81 18.68
CA ASN A 195 -27.29 2.22 19.59
C ASN A 195 -28.35 1.10 19.78
N GLY A 196 -28.62 0.32 18.71
CA GLY A 196 -29.50 -0.86 18.79
C GLY A 196 -28.92 -2.01 19.62
N ILE A 197 -27.61 -2.23 19.59
CA ILE A 197 -26.93 -3.27 20.40
C ILE A 197 -26.91 -2.86 21.89
N SER A 198 -26.73 -1.58 22.19
CA SER A 198 -26.74 -1.07 23.57
C SER A 198 -28.11 -1.19 24.25
N MET A 199 -29.21 -1.15 23.49
CA MET A 199 -30.58 -1.31 24.03
C MET A 199 -30.96 -2.76 24.33
N ASN A 200 -30.26 -3.74 23.78
CA ASN A 200 -30.53 -5.16 24.02
C ASN A 200 -29.67 -5.79 25.13
N LEU A 201 -28.81 -4.98 25.79
CA LEU A 201 -27.94 -5.39 26.90
C LEU A 201 -28.30 -4.70 28.24
N SER A 202 -29.40 -3.98 28.28
CA SER A 202 -30.03 -3.43 29.46
C SER A 202 -31.37 -4.19 29.69
#